data_46ea5589d56667ce2931a56f40372861
#
_entry.id   46ea5589d56667ce2931a56f40372861
#
_cell.length_a   1.000
_cell.length_b   1.000
_cell.length_c   1.000
_cell.angle_alpha   90.00
_cell.angle_beta   90.00
_cell.angle_gamma   90.00
#
_symmetry.space_group_name_H-M   'P 1'
#
loop_
_entity.id
_entity.type
_entity.pdbx_description
1 polymer ?
#
loop_
_entity_poly.entity_id
_entity_poly.type
_entity_poly.pdbx_seq_one_letter_code
_entity_poly.pdbx_strand_id
1 'polypeptide(L)'
;MKFKNFLFAAGTIFLTSCTAMHNQQQVEEITDIIQQVNNQWQSTHPEHGRAFWDNAAYHTGNMEVYHLLNDTAALNYSREWAVYNDWKGAKSSNREEWKYSYGESDEYVLFGDYQVCFQVYADLYNIDSNHMPITAGEKSHPHAYKIARTIEVMEYEMSTPNNDYWWWSDGLYMVMPVMTKLYNITHNPLYLTKLYEYWSYANSIMYDTETGLYYRDAKYVYPKHKSVNGKKDFWARGDGWVLAAFAKVLADLPKDDIHRNEYLQFYQKQAAAVAACQQPEGYWTRSMLDAEHAPGPETSGTAFFTYGLLWGMNNGYLEVDSYRPVVEKAWKYLTTVALQPDGRIGYVQPIGEKAIPGQVVDQNSTSNFGVGAFLLAACEMVRFLQK
;
A
#
# COMPACT_ATOMS: atom_id res chain seq x y z
N MET A 1 2.96 -3.25 62.27
CA MET A 1 3.32 -3.89 61.02
C MET A 1 2.24 -3.70 59.98
N LYS A 2 2.13 -2.49 59.35
CA LYS A 2 1.17 -2.16 58.27
C LYS A 2 1.58 -0.80 57.63
N PHE A 3 2.73 -0.71 56.96
CA PHE A 3 3.15 0.50 56.20
C PHE A 3 4.14 0.18 55.07
N LYS A 4 3.91 -0.90 54.28
CA LYS A 4 4.78 -1.19 53.11
C LYS A 4 4.06 -1.42 51.79
N ASN A 5 2.72 -1.44 51.74
CA ASN A 5 2.02 -1.79 50.50
C ASN A 5 1.40 -0.61 49.72
N PHE A 6 1.55 0.66 50.20
CA PHE A 6 0.94 1.80 49.54
C PHE A 6 1.86 2.55 48.52
N LEU A 7 3.17 2.34 48.61
CA LEU A 7 4.11 3.03 47.72
C LEU A 7 4.27 2.36 46.33
N PHE A 8 4.00 1.06 46.21
CA PHE A 8 4.08 0.35 44.91
C PHE A 8 2.90 0.64 43.97
N ALA A 9 1.70 0.82 44.49
CA ALA A 9 0.53 1.12 43.68
C ALA A 9 0.52 2.57 43.12
N ALA A 10 1.03 3.53 43.90
CA ALA A 10 1.12 4.93 43.44
C ALA A 10 2.17 5.14 42.36
N GLY A 11 3.31 4.43 42.41
CA GLY A 11 4.35 4.50 41.39
C GLY A 11 3.93 3.94 40.02
N THR A 12 3.18 2.84 40.02
CA THR A 12 2.71 2.20 38.79
C THR A 12 1.61 3.04 38.10
N ILE A 13 0.72 3.68 38.86
CA ILE A 13 -0.32 4.56 38.31
C ILE A 13 0.29 5.85 37.72
N PHE A 14 1.35 6.39 38.30
CA PHE A 14 2.02 7.59 37.77
C PHE A 14 2.81 7.29 36.48
N LEU A 15 3.47 6.13 36.37
CA LEU A 15 4.19 5.73 35.17
C LEU A 15 3.24 5.44 33.99
N THR A 16 2.13 4.78 34.24
CA THR A 16 1.12 4.51 33.20
C THR A 16 0.43 5.78 32.71
N SER A 17 0.18 6.75 33.59
CA SER A 17 -0.42 8.02 33.19
C SER A 17 0.54 8.89 32.37
N CYS A 18 1.84 8.91 32.68
CA CYS A 18 2.84 9.64 31.91
C CYS A 18 3.03 9.03 30.51
N THR A 19 3.06 7.70 30.40
CA THR A 19 3.18 7.02 29.10
C THR A 19 1.93 7.27 28.23
N ALA A 20 0.74 7.17 28.81
CA ALA A 20 -0.50 7.45 28.09
C ALA A 20 -0.60 8.90 27.59
N MET A 21 -0.18 9.87 28.40
CA MET A 21 -0.13 11.30 28.01
C MET A 21 0.91 11.53 26.89
N HIS A 22 2.06 10.86 26.95
CA HIS A 22 3.09 10.96 25.91
C HIS A 22 2.60 10.38 24.58
N ASN A 23 1.98 9.19 24.61
CA ASN A 23 1.39 8.58 23.41
C ASN A 23 0.29 9.48 22.82
N GLN A 24 -0.56 10.07 23.65
CA GLN A 24 -1.62 10.98 23.19
C GLN A 24 -1.04 12.20 22.47
N GLN A 25 0.00 12.82 23.02
CA GLN A 25 0.69 13.94 22.36
C GLN A 25 1.29 13.54 21.02
N GLN A 26 1.93 12.36 20.94
CA GLN A 26 2.46 11.84 19.67
C GLN A 26 1.35 11.57 18.64
N VAL A 27 0.20 11.05 19.06
CA VAL A 27 -0.97 10.86 18.18
C VAL A 27 -1.44 12.19 17.60
N GLU A 28 -1.53 13.24 18.42
CA GLU A 28 -1.91 14.59 17.97
C GLU A 28 -0.89 15.15 16.97
N GLU A 29 0.41 15.06 17.27
CA GLU A 29 1.49 15.50 16.37
C GLU A 29 1.45 14.78 15.02
N ILE A 30 1.22 13.46 15.01
CA ILE A 30 1.13 12.69 13.76
C ILE A 30 -0.15 13.03 12.99
N THR A 31 -1.25 13.26 13.69
CA THR A 31 -2.51 13.69 13.07
C THR A 31 -2.33 15.04 12.36
N ASP A 32 -1.63 16.00 13.00
CA ASP A 32 -1.32 17.28 12.38
C ASP A 32 -0.43 17.11 11.13
N ILE A 33 0.56 16.21 11.18
CA ILE A 33 1.39 15.89 10.02
C ILE A 33 0.56 15.28 8.88
N ILE A 34 -0.36 14.34 9.18
CA ILE A 34 -1.27 13.76 8.17
C ILE A 34 -2.08 14.87 7.49
N GLN A 35 -2.68 15.75 8.27
CA GLN A 35 -3.47 16.86 7.75
C GLN A 35 -2.62 17.85 6.94
N GLN A 36 -1.43 18.20 7.43
CA GLN A 36 -0.50 19.07 6.71
C GLN A 36 -0.13 18.52 5.34
N VAL A 37 0.30 17.24 5.28
CA VAL A 37 0.72 16.59 4.04
C VAL A 37 -0.44 16.46 3.08
N ASN A 38 -1.59 16.00 3.55
CA ASN A 38 -2.76 15.78 2.72
C ASN A 38 -3.32 17.10 2.16
N ASN A 39 -3.46 18.12 3.00
CA ASN A 39 -3.93 19.46 2.60
C ASN A 39 -2.95 20.14 1.62
N GLN A 40 -1.64 20.01 1.86
CA GLN A 40 -0.63 20.52 0.95
C GLN A 40 -0.78 19.88 -0.45
N TRP A 41 -0.91 18.55 -0.49
CA TRP A 41 -1.07 17.84 -1.76
C TRP A 41 -2.36 18.27 -2.48
N GLN A 42 -3.51 18.24 -1.82
CA GLN A 42 -4.80 18.57 -2.41
C GLN A 42 -4.86 20.02 -2.90
N SER A 43 -4.31 20.96 -2.14
CA SER A 43 -4.31 22.40 -2.50
C SER A 43 -3.45 22.70 -3.73
N THR A 44 -2.41 21.92 -3.96
CA THR A 44 -1.51 22.06 -5.12
C THR A 44 -1.92 21.22 -6.32
N HIS A 45 -2.89 20.31 -6.15
CA HIS A 45 -3.42 19.43 -7.19
C HIS A 45 -4.96 19.51 -7.26
N PRO A 46 -5.52 20.71 -7.57
CA PRO A 46 -6.97 20.89 -7.63
C PRO A 46 -7.63 20.14 -8.80
N GLU A 47 -6.84 19.73 -9.79
CA GLU A 47 -7.31 18.96 -10.93
C GLU A 47 -7.30 17.46 -10.58
N HIS A 48 -8.40 16.77 -10.90
CA HIS A 48 -8.58 15.40 -10.45
C HIS A 48 -7.66 14.37 -11.10
N GLY A 49 -7.04 14.64 -12.23
CA GLY A 49 -6.18 13.69 -12.94
C GLY A 49 -6.88 12.39 -13.40
N ARG A 50 -6.22 11.63 -14.24
CA ARG A 50 -6.75 10.35 -14.77
C ARG A 50 -6.74 9.26 -13.68
N ALA A 51 -7.61 8.25 -13.83
CA ALA A 51 -7.62 7.05 -12.99
C ALA A 51 -6.51 6.08 -13.42
N PHE A 52 -5.26 6.45 -13.17
CA PHE A 52 -4.08 5.66 -13.46
C PHE A 52 -3.29 5.41 -12.18
N TRP A 53 -2.38 4.45 -12.19
CA TRP A 53 -1.76 3.88 -10.99
C TRP A 53 -1.19 4.93 -10.01
N ASP A 54 -0.53 5.94 -10.52
CA ASP A 54 0.16 6.95 -9.73
C ASP A 54 -0.83 7.82 -8.93
N ASN A 55 -1.90 8.32 -9.56
CA ASN A 55 -2.97 9.03 -8.88
C ASN A 55 -3.77 8.11 -7.95
N ALA A 56 -4.13 6.92 -8.42
CA ALA A 56 -4.90 5.99 -7.62
C ALA A 56 -4.15 5.56 -6.35
N ALA A 57 -2.83 5.39 -6.41
CA ALA A 57 -2.01 5.09 -5.23
C ALA A 57 -2.07 6.22 -4.17
N TYR A 58 -2.11 7.50 -4.59
CA TYR A 58 -2.38 8.60 -3.67
C TYR A 58 -3.76 8.43 -3.02
N HIS A 59 -4.80 8.20 -3.83
CA HIS A 59 -6.16 8.07 -3.31
C HIS A 59 -6.35 6.90 -2.35
N THR A 60 -5.58 5.80 -2.49
CA THR A 60 -5.61 4.72 -1.49
C THR A 60 -5.11 5.18 -0.11
N GLY A 61 -4.09 6.04 -0.07
CA GLY A 61 -3.61 6.67 1.17
C GLY A 61 -4.60 7.71 1.72
N ASN A 62 -5.18 8.52 0.83
CA ASN A 62 -6.18 9.52 1.21
C ASN A 62 -7.46 8.89 1.80
N MET A 63 -7.87 7.71 1.30
CA MET A 63 -8.98 6.95 1.91
C MET A 63 -8.65 6.47 3.33
N GLU A 64 -7.39 6.09 3.60
CA GLU A 64 -6.97 5.75 4.97
C GLU A 64 -7.01 6.95 5.92
N VAL A 65 -6.74 8.16 5.43
CA VAL A 65 -6.94 9.40 6.22
C VAL A 65 -8.41 9.55 6.61
N TYR A 66 -9.33 9.35 5.65
CA TYR A 66 -10.76 9.36 5.97
C TYR A 66 -11.13 8.29 7.00
N HIS A 67 -10.68 7.05 6.82
CA HIS A 67 -10.99 5.95 7.74
C HIS A 67 -10.46 6.18 9.15
N LEU A 68 -9.32 6.84 9.29
CA LEU A 68 -8.73 7.13 10.60
C LEU A 68 -9.37 8.34 11.28
N LEU A 69 -9.55 9.44 10.55
CA LEU A 69 -9.89 10.75 11.10
C LEU A 69 -11.35 11.17 10.87
N ASN A 70 -12.14 10.41 10.10
CA ASN A 70 -13.44 10.82 9.56
C ASN A 70 -13.37 12.15 8.78
N ASP A 71 -12.23 12.41 8.10
CA ASP A 71 -12.00 13.63 7.35
C ASP A 71 -12.85 13.66 6.08
N THR A 72 -13.95 14.40 6.13
CA THR A 72 -14.87 14.53 5.00
C THR A 72 -14.27 15.26 3.80
N ALA A 73 -13.23 16.09 3.98
CA ALA A 73 -12.53 16.72 2.87
C ALA A 73 -11.72 15.68 2.09
N ALA A 74 -11.00 14.80 2.80
CA ALA A 74 -10.30 13.67 2.19
C ALA A 74 -11.27 12.77 1.41
N LEU A 75 -12.41 12.41 2.01
CA LEU A 75 -13.46 11.61 1.34
C LEU A 75 -13.97 12.28 0.07
N ASN A 76 -14.30 13.58 0.15
CA ASN A 76 -14.85 14.30 -0.99
C ASN A 76 -13.84 14.44 -2.12
N TYR A 77 -12.58 14.69 -1.82
CA TYR A 77 -11.53 14.77 -2.83
C TYR A 77 -11.39 13.45 -3.63
N SER A 78 -11.41 12.29 -2.95
CA SER A 78 -11.41 10.99 -3.65
C SER A 78 -12.73 10.72 -4.39
N ARG A 79 -13.87 11.17 -3.85
CA ARG A 79 -15.17 11.01 -4.52
C ARG A 79 -15.25 11.84 -5.79
N GLU A 80 -14.80 13.09 -5.79
CA GLU A 80 -14.76 13.96 -6.95
C GLU A 80 -13.84 13.40 -8.04
N TRP A 81 -12.68 12.85 -7.66
CA TRP A 81 -11.81 12.13 -8.58
C TRP A 81 -12.48 10.91 -9.21
N ALA A 82 -13.22 10.11 -8.43
CA ALA A 82 -13.95 8.94 -8.94
C ALA A 82 -15.07 9.37 -9.93
N VAL A 83 -15.81 10.43 -9.60
CA VAL A 83 -16.85 11.02 -10.49
C VAL A 83 -16.24 11.56 -11.78
N TYR A 84 -15.14 12.30 -11.71
CA TYR A 84 -14.42 12.83 -12.87
C TYR A 84 -13.97 11.72 -13.84
N ASN A 85 -13.62 10.55 -13.30
CA ASN A 85 -13.20 9.38 -14.07
C ASN A 85 -14.38 8.45 -14.45
N ASP A 86 -15.63 8.84 -14.24
CA ASP A 86 -16.82 8.01 -14.53
C ASP A 86 -16.79 6.65 -13.84
N TRP A 87 -16.12 6.52 -12.70
CA TRP A 87 -15.91 5.24 -11.98
C TRP A 87 -15.22 4.17 -12.85
N LYS A 88 -14.31 4.58 -13.73
CA LYS A 88 -13.57 3.74 -14.66
C LYS A 88 -12.06 3.92 -14.45
N GLY A 89 -11.30 2.88 -14.80
CA GLY A 89 -9.89 3.00 -15.14
C GLY A 89 -9.74 3.37 -16.61
N ALA A 90 -9.19 2.45 -17.43
CA ALA A 90 -9.22 2.61 -18.88
C ALA A 90 -10.65 2.53 -19.40
N LYS A 91 -10.96 3.34 -20.46
CA LYS A 91 -12.36 3.68 -20.82
C LYS A 91 -12.92 2.85 -21.97
N SER A 92 -12.12 2.05 -22.71
CA SER A 92 -12.65 1.26 -23.82
C SER A 92 -13.79 0.34 -23.39
N SER A 93 -14.89 0.37 -24.12
CA SER A 93 -16.04 -0.55 -23.98
C SER A 93 -15.96 -1.73 -24.94
N ASN A 94 -15.04 -1.73 -25.89
CA ASN A 94 -14.85 -2.81 -26.83
C ASN A 94 -13.96 -3.90 -26.23
N ARG A 95 -14.57 -4.98 -25.73
CA ARG A 95 -13.88 -6.08 -25.05
C ARG A 95 -12.87 -6.82 -25.94
N GLU A 96 -13.06 -6.80 -27.25
CA GLU A 96 -12.16 -7.45 -28.22
C GLU A 96 -10.78 -6.73 -28.29
N GLU A 97 -10.72 -5.47 -27.88
CA GLU A 97 -9.50 -4.65 -27.85
C GLU A 97 -8.81 -4.65 -26.50
N TRP A 98 -9.40 -5.23 -25.45
CA TRP A 98 -8.87 -5.14 -24.10
C TRP A 98 -7.52 -5.84 -23.97
N LYS A 99 -6.54 -5.12 -23.44
CA LYS A 99 -5.14 -5.53 -23.27
C LYS A 99 -4.72 -5.48 -21.81
N TYR A 100 -3.72 -6.31 -21.46
CA TYR A 100 -3.12 -6.36 -20.11
C TYR A 100 -1.58 -6.22 -20.11
N SER A 101 -0.95 -6.04 -21.27
CA SER A 101 0.46 -5.65 -21.35
C SER A 101 0.65 -4.19 -20.92
N TYR A 102 1.90 -3.74 -20.84
CA TYR A 102 2.17 -2.33 -20.57
C TYR A 102 1.62 -1.42 -21.68
N GLY A 103 0.92 -0.37 -21.28
CA GLY A 103 0.43 0.67 -22.18
C GLY A 103 -0.46 1.69 -21.47
N GLU A 104 -0.63 2.87 -22.06
CA GLU A 104 -1.28 4.03 -21.42
C GLU A 104 -2.50 4.56 -22.19
N SER A 105 -3.12 3.76 -23.04
CA SER A 105 -4.35 4.13 -23.75
C SER A 105 -5.57 3.35 -23.26
N ASP A 106 -6.76 3.76 -23.70
CA ASP A 106 -8.05 3.30 -23.16
C ASP A 106 -8.33 1.80 -23.36
N GLU A 107 -7.64 1.11 -24.28
CA GLU A 107 -7.77 -0.33 -24.48
C GLU A 107 -7.03 -1.18 -23.43
N TYR A 108 -6.17 -0.61 -22.61
CA TYR A 108 -5.43 -1.35 -21.55
C TYR A 108 -6.28 -1.60 -20.29
N VAL A 109 -7.51 -2.01 -20.50
CA VAL A 109 -8.54 -2.22 -19.45
C VAL A 109 -8.14 -3.30 -18.46
N LEU A 110 -7.44 -4.34 -18.91
CA LEU A 110 -7.00 -5.48 -18.08
C LEU A 110 -5.58 -5.28 -17.53
N PHE A 111 -5.01 -4.08 -17.67
CA PHE A 111 -3.70 -3.77 -17.11
C PHE A 111 -3.87 -3.18 -15.71
N GLY A 112 -3.20 -3.77 -14.70
CA GLY A 112 -3.35 -3.43 -13.30
C GLY A 112 -3.17 -1.94 -12.97
N ASP A 113 -2.36 -1.21 -13.76
CA ASP A 113 -2.18 0.23 -13.62
C ASP A 113 -3.48 1.03 -13.80
N TYR A 114 -4.45 0.47 -14.53
CA TYR A 114 -5.80 1.03 -14.66
C TYR A 114 -6.83 0.38 -13.71
N GLN A 115 -6.43 -0.67 -12.97
CA GLN A 115 -7.33 -1.38 -12.06
C GLN A 115 -7.15 -0.96 -10.59
N VAL A 116 -6.03 -0.35 -10.23
CA VAL A 116 -5.78 0.09 -8.84
C VAL A 116 -6.83 1.09 -8.33
N CYS A 117 -7.41 1.92 -9.19
CA CYS A 117 -8.51 2.83 -8.86
C CYS A 117 -9.74 2.09 -8.30
N PHE A 118 -9.91 0.82 -8.65
CA PHE A 118 -11.01 -0.01 -8.19
C PHE A 118 -10.97 -0.26 -6.68
N GLN A 119 -9.78 -0.19 -6.04
CA GLN A 119 -9.69 -0.21 -4.57
C GLN A 119 -10.48 0.96 -3.97
N VAL A 120 -10.26 2.15 -4.49
CA VAL A 120 -10.91 3.39 -4.02
C VAL A 120 -12.41 3.37 -4.33
N TYR A 121 -12.79 2.90 -5.52
CA TYR A 121 -14.20 2.79 -5.90
C TYR A 121 -14.97 1.81 -5.03
N ALA A 122 -14.35 0.69 -4.66
CA ALA A 122 -14.91 -0.27 -3.72
C ALA A 122 -15.10 0.34 -2.31
N ASP A 123 -14.13 1.10 -1.82
CA ASP A 123 -14.23 1.78 -0.53
C ASP A 123 -15.34 2.84 -0.54
N LEU A 124 -15.42 3.67 -1.60
CA LEU A 124 -16.49 4.66 -1.76
C LEU A 124 -17.87 4.02 -1.91
N TYR A 125 -17.96 2.86 -2.60
CA TYR A 125 -19.19 2.08 -2.65
C TYR A 125 -19.60 1.62 -1.25
N ASN A 126 -18.70 1.02 -0.49
CA ASN A 126 -18.97 0.50 0.85
C ASN A 126 -19.44 1.61 1.81
N ILE A 127 -18.80 2.79 1.76
CA ILE A 127 -19.18 3.94 2.56
C ILE A 127 -20.60 4.39 2.21
N ASP A 128 -20.88 4.63 0.94
CA ASP A 128 -22.14 5.22 0.49
C ASP A 128 -23.31 4.21 0.51
N SER A 129 -23.04 2.91 0.40
CA SER A 129 -24.03 1.83 0.51
C SER A 129 -24.22 1.34 1.93
N ASN A 130 -23.43 1.83 2.90
CA ASN A 130 -23.37 1.29 4.25
C ASN A 130 -23.06 -0.23 4.26
N HIS A 131 -22.06 -0.63 3.45
CA HIS A 131 -21.60 -2.03 3.28
C HIS A 131 -22.70 -3.00 2.78
N MET A 132 -23.69 -2.49 2.06
CA MET A 132 -24.73 -3.35 1.50
C MET A 132 -24.14 -4.21 0.37
N PRO A 133 -24.25 -5.55 0.42
CA PRO A 133 -23.73 -6.42 -0.62
C PRO A 133 -24.52 -6.25 -1.95
N ILE A 134 -23.85 -6.53 -3.06
CA ILE A 134 -24.50 -6.66 -4.37
C ILE A 134 -24.76 -8.13 -4.63
N THR A 135 -26.05 -8.52 -4.70
CA THR A 135 -26.44 -9.87 -5.07
C THR A 135 -26.46 -10.02 -6.58
N ALA A 136 -25.96 -11.14 -7.09
CA ALA A 136 -25.96 -11.43 -8.53
C ALA A 136 -27.37 -11.26 -9.15
N GLY A 137 -27.50 -10.35 -10.11
CA GLY A 137 -28.78 -10.04 -10.76
C GLY A 137 -29.55 -8.85 -10.19
N GLU A 138 -29.14 -8.27 -9.08
CA GLU A 138 -29.77 -7.10 -8.47
C GLU A 138 -29.25 -5.80 -9.09
N LYS A 139 -29.96 -5.29 -10.12
CA LYS A 139 -29.63 -4.02 -10.79
C LYS A 139 -30.16 -2.78 -10.05
N SER A 140 -30.79 -2.93 -8.90
CA SER A 140 -31.61 -1.86 -8.29
C SER A 140 -30.94 -1.11 -7.13
N HIS A 141 -29.69 -1.44 -6.77
CA HIS A 141 -29.03 -0.72 -5.67
C HIS A 141 -28.63 0.68 -6.13
N PRO A 142 -28.99 1.76 -5.41
CA PRO A 142 -28.77 3.15 -5.84
C PRO A 142 -27.30 3.49 -6.12
N HIS A 143 -26.35 2.80 -5.45
CA HIS A 143 -24.92 3.04 -5.59
C HIS A 143 -24.19 2.01 -6.46
N ALA A 144 -24.91 1.02 -7.05
CA ALA A 144 -24.32 -0.03 -7.87
C ALA A 144 -23.46 0.49 -9.04
N TYR A 145 -23.80 1.67 -9.58
CA TYR A 145 -23.06 2.29 -10.68
C TYR A 145 -21.58 2.57 -10.34
N LYS A 146 -21.24 2.76 -9.05
CA LYS A 146 -19.88 3.05 -8.57
C LYS A 146 -18.94 1.86 -8.71
N ILE A 147 -19.48 0.66 -8.68
CA ILE A 147 -18.73 -0.60 -8.71
C ILE A 147 -18.99 -1.42 -9.99
N ALA A 148 -19.97 -1.01 -10.80
CA ALA A 148 -20.41 -1.78 -11.96
C ALA A 148 -19.26 -2.03 -12.97
N ARG A 149 -18.44 -1.02 -13.25
CA ARG A 149 -17.28 -1.17 -14.15
C ARG A 149 -16.21 -2.05 -13.55
N THR A 150 -15.94 -1.91 -12.25
CA THR A 150 -15.00 -2.76 -11.53
C THR A 150 -15.40 -4.23 -11.65
N ILE A 151 -16.66 -4.56 -11.37
CA ILE A 151 -17.19 -5.92 -11.48
C ILE A 151 -17.08 -6.41 -12.94
N GLU A 152 -17.50 -5.61 -13.92
CA GLU A 152 -17.44 -5.97 -15.33
C GLU A 152 -16.02 -6.35 -15.78
N VAL A 153 -15.03 -5.52 -15.41
CA VAL A 153 -13.64 -5.73 -15.81
C VAL A 153 -13.06 -6.97 -15.16
N MET A 154 -13.23 -7.10 -13.85
CA MET A 154 -12.65 -8.22 -13.10
C MET A 154 -13.34 -9.55 -13.43
N GLU A 155 -14.65 -9.58 -13.64
CA GLU A 155 -15.35 -10.79 -14.08
C GLU A 155 -14.96 -11.20 -15.51
N TYR A 156 -14.74 -10.24 -16.41
CA TYR A 156 -14.23 -10.55 -17.75
C TYR A 156 -12.82 -11.14 -17.65
N GLU A 157 -11.90 -10.52 -16.89
CA GLU A 157 -10.55 -11.04 -16.66
C GLU A 157 -10.59 -12.47 -16.13
N MET A 158 -11.38 -12.72 -15.09
CA MET A 158 -11.54 -14.06 -14.49
C MET A 158 -12.18 -15.09 -15.42
N SER A 159 -12.92 -14.67 -16.44
CA SER A 159 -13.56 -15.57 -17.44
C SER A 159 -12.59 -16.06 -18.51
N THR A 160 -11.42 -15.45 -18.64
CA THR A 160 -10.40 -15.85 -19.60
C THR A 160 -9.59 -17.04 -19.08
N PRO A 161 -8.91 -17.80 -19.95
CA PRO A 161 -8.04 -18.90 -19.52
C PRO A 161 -6.68 -18.43 -18.98
N ASN A 162 -6.37 -17.12 -19.06
CA ASN A 162 -5.09 -16.57 -18.67
C ASN A 162 -4.99 -16.44 -17.14
N ASN A 163 -3.77 -16.63 -16.61
CA ASN A 163 -3.46 -16.40 -15.21
C ASN A 163 -2.21 -15.52 -15.01
N ASP A 164 -1.67 -14.94 -16.10
CA ASP A 164 -0.43 -14.20 -16.17
C ASP A 164 -0.62 -12.67 -16.16
N TYR A 165 -1.77 -12.20 -15.69
CA TYR A 165 -2.11 -10.77 -15.64
C TYR A 165 -1.16 -9.97 -14.73
N TRP A 166 -0.68 -10.56 -13.64
CA TRP A 166 0.14 -9.87 -12.62
C TRP A 166 1.62 -10.27 -12.78
N TRP A 167 2.21 -9.87 -13.89
CA TRP A 167 3.57 -10.25 -14.28
C TRP A 167 4.68 -9.35 -13.69
N TRP A 168 4.32 -8.35 -12.88
CA TRP A 168 5.26 -7.43 -12.23
C TRP A 168 4.84 -7.15 -10.78
N SER A 169 5.82 -6.81 -9.90
CA SER A 169 5.60 -6.67 -8.45
C SER A 169 4.56 -5.62 -8.10
N ASP A 170 4.54 -4.50 -8.81
CA ASP A 170 3.60 -3.40 -8.60
C ASP A 170 2.15 -3.87 -8.83
N GLY A 171 1.92 -4.76 -9.79
CA GLY A 171 0.61 -5.35 -10.11
C GLY A 171 -0.04 -6.03 -8.91
N LEU A 172 0.76 -6.57 -7.98
CA LEU A 172 0.23 -7.18 -6.76
C LEU A 172 -0.47 -6.14 -5.87
N TYR A 173 0.11 -4.96 -5.69
CA TYR A 173 -0.55 -3.87 -4.96
C TYR A 173 -1.76 -3.34 -5.72
N MET A 174 -1.63 -3.24 -7.06
CA MET A 174 -2.68 -2.67 -7.89
C MET A 174 -3.98 -3.48 -7.78
N VAL A 175 -3.91 -4.82 -7.83
CA VAL A 175 -5.09 -5.65 -8.09
C VAL A 175 -5.43 -6.64 -6.97
N MET A 176 -4.47 -7.22 -6.22
CA MET A 176 -4.82 -8.16 -5.15
C MET A 176 -5.88 -7.63 -4.18
N PRO A 177 -5.79 -6.37 -3.68
CA PRO A 177 -6.82 -5.83 -2.78
C PRO A 177 -8.18 -5.62 -3.45
N VAL A 178 -8.23 -5.43 -4.78
CA VAL A 178 -9.50 -5.34 -5.51
C VAL A 178 -10.28 -6.66 -5.41
N MET A 179 -9.57 -7.79 -5.51
CA MET A 179 -10.18 -9.12 -5.45
C MET A 179 -10.83 -9.38 -4.09
N THR A 180 -10.13 -9.07 -2.98
CA THR A 180 -10.69 -9.25 -1.63
C THR A 180 -11.86 -8.30 -1.36
N LYS A 181 -11.77 -7.04 -1.81
CA LYS A 181 -12.86 -6.07 -1.69
C LYS A 181 -14.10 -6.50 -2.48
N LEU A 182 -13.92 -6.99 -3.72
CA LEU A 182 -15.04 -7.50 -4.53
C LEU A 182 -15.65 -8.77 -3.93
N TYR A 183 -14.84 -9.67 -3.38
CA TYR A 183 -15.39 -10.79 -2.63
C TYR A 183 -16.28 -10.31 -1.47
N ASN A 184 -15.84 -9.35 -0.67
CA ASN A 184 -16.60 -8.83 0.46
C ASN A 184 -17.90 -8.11 0.02
N ILE A 185 -17.91 -7.50 -1.18
CA ILE A 185 -19.10 -6.83 -1.73
C ILE A 185 -20.08 -7.82 -2.38
N THR A 186 -19.57 -8.85 -3.09
CA THR A 186 -20.41 -9.71 -3.95
C THR A 186 -20.62 -11.11 -3.38
N HIS A 187 -19.81 -11.51 -2.43
CA HIS A 187 -19.71 -12.89 -1.89
C HIS A 187 -19.48 -13.96 -2.97
N ASN A 188 -18.92 -13.57 -4.14
CA ASN A 188 -18.55 -14.50 -5.20
C ASN A 188 -17.18 -15.13 -4.89
N PRO A 189 -17.11 -16.45 -4.60
CA PRO A 189 -15.85 -17.09 -4.19
C PRO A 189 -14.81 -17.15 -5.33
N LEU A 190 -15.23 -16.94 -6.57
CA LEU A 190 -14.32 -16.93 -7.72
C LEU A 190 -13.23 -15.86 -7.57
N TYR A 191 -13.52 -14.71 -6.94
CA TYR A 191 -12.53 -13.69 -6.67
C TYR A 191 -11.35 -14.22 -5.83
N LEU A 192 -11.63 -15.01 -4.77
CA LEU A 192 -10.56 -15.58 -3.94
C LEU A 192 -9.81 -16.69 -4.65
N THR A 193 -10.50 -17.51 -5.46
CA THR A 193 -9.85 -18.52 -6.27
C THR A 193 -8.88 -17.90 -7.27
N LYS A 194 -9.31 -16.86 -7.99
CA LYS A 194 -8.48 -16.18 -8.98
C LYS A 194 -7.39 -15.33 -8.36
N LEU A 195 -7.64 -14.73 -7.20
CA LEU A 195 -6.60 -14.07 -6.40
C LEU A 195 -5.43 -15.02 -6.16
N TYR A 196 -5.70 -16.25 -5.73
CA TYR A 196 -4.66 -17.24 -5.47
C TYR A 196 -3.96 -17.71 -6.75
N GLU A 197 -4.68 -17.96 -7.83
CA GLU A 197 -4.12 -18.38 -9.12
C GLU A 197 -3.17 -17.32 -9.69
N TYR A 198 -3.59 -16.05 -9.73
CA TYR A 198 -2.80 -14.95 -10.29
C TYR A 198 -1.59 -14.59 -9.39
N TRP A 199 -1.79 -14.60 -8.09
CA TRP A 199 -0.69 -14.42 -7.15
C TRP A 199 0.33 -15.57 -7.22
N SER A 200 -0.12 -16.81 -7.34
CA SER A 200 0.77 -17.98 -7.47
C SER A 200 1.65 -17.87 -8.71
N TYR A 201 1.08 -17.44 -9.83
CA TYR A 201 1.86 -17.17 -11.05
C TYR A 201 2.90 -16.07 -10.80
N ALA A 202 2.47 -14.91 -10.29
CA ALA A 202 3.34 -13.79 -9.99
C ALA A 202 4.49 -14.19 -9.03
N ASN A 203 4.16 -14.93 -7.99
CA ASN A 203 5.10 -15.46 -7.01
C ASN A 203 6.13 -16.41 -7.66
N SER A 204 5.69 -17.26 -8.60
CA SER A 204 6.56 -18.21 -9.30
C SER A 204 7.64 -17.57 -10.16
N ILE A 205 7.40 -16.36 -10.67
CA ILE A 205 8.32 -15.64 -11.56
C ILE A 205 9.15 -14.57 -10.88
N MET A 206 8.73 -14.05 -9.71
CA MET A 206 9.36 -12.89 -9.09
C MET A 206 9.94 -13.17 -7.69
N TYR A 207 9.42 -14.15 -6.95
CA TYR A 207 9.87 -14.39 -5.59
C TYR A 207 11.24 -15.09 -5.56
N ASP A 208 12.17 -14.52 -4.82
CA ASP A 208 13.48 -15.14 -4.55
C ASP A 208 13.45 -15.89 -3.22
N THR A 209 13.45 -17.22 -3.28
CA THR A 209 13.39 -18.10 -2.10
C THR A 209 14.60 -17.99 -1.19
N GLU A 210 15.75 -17.52 -1.69
CA GLU A 210 16.97 -17.36 -0.92
C GLU A 210 16.92 -16.12 -0.04
N THR A 211 16.39 -15.00 -0.56
CA THR A 211 16.37 -13.71 0.13
C THR A 211 15.03 -13.39 0.77
N GLY A 212 13.92 -13.93 0.28
CA GLY A 212 12.57 -13.57 0.70
C GLY A 212 12.04 -12.28 0.07
N LEU A 213 12.74 -11.72 -0.91
CA LEU A 213 12.40 -10.50 -1.64
C LEU A 213 11.83 -10.82 -3.03
N TYR A 214 11.26 -9.80 -3.66
CA TYR A 214 10.65 -9.90 -4.99
C TYR A 214 11.44 -9.10 -6.02
N TYR A 215 11.81 -9.74 -7.13
CA TYR A 215 12.23 -9.02 -8.32
C TYR A 215 11.06 -8.23 -8.91
N ARG A 216 11.34 -7.11 -9.57
CA ARG A 216 10.28 -6.29 -10.16
C ARG A 216 9.44 -7.07 -11.19
N ASP A 217 10.11 -7.83 -12.06
CA ASP A 217 9.53 -8.77 -13.04
C ASP A 217 10.60 -9.74 -13.55
N ALA A 218 10.23 -10.64 -14.46
CA ALA A 218 11.12 -11.67 -15.02
C ALA A 218 12.35 -11.13 -15.75
N LYS A 219 12.39 -9.84 -16.15
CA LYS A 219 13.58 -9.21 -16.76
C LYS A 219 14.68 -8.97 -15.73
N TYR A 220 14.29 -8.76 -14.46
CA TYR A 220 15.19 -8.38 -13.38
C TYR A 220 15.67 -9.56 -12.54
N VAL A 221 15.22 -10.78 -12.82
CA VAL A 221 15.65 -11.99 -12.11
C VAL A 221 17.13 -12.25 -12.36
N TYR A 222 17.89 -12.40 -11.26
CA TYR A 222 19.30 -12.76 -11.31
C TYR A 222 19.51 -14.10 -12.04
N PRO A 223 20.56 -14.29 -12.86
CA PRO A 223 21.64 -13.34 -13.18
C PRO A 223 21.40 -12.46 -14.41
N LYS A 224 20.18 -12.40 -14.97
CA LYS A 224 19.88 -11.56 -16.15
C LYS A 224 20.10 -10.07 -15.85
N HIS A 225 19.72 -9.65 -14.64
CA HIS A 225 19.98 -8.31 -14.12
C HIS A 225 20.78 -8.38 -12.83
N LYS A 226 21.66 -7.39 -12.61
CA LYS A 226 22.55 -7.28 -11.46
C LYS A 226 22.77 -5.83 -11.11
N SER A 227 23.07 -5.54 -9.85
CA SER A 227 23.65 -4.27 -9.44
C SER A 227 25.04 -4.04 -10.06
N VAL A 228 25.57 -2.83 -9.94
CA VAL A 228 26.93 -2.49 -10.41
C VAL A 228 28.01 -3.34 -9.76
N ASN A 229 27.77 -3.86 -8.54
CA ASN A 229 28.66 -4.72 -7.81
C ASN A 229 28.37 -6.22 -8.04
N GLY A 230 27.53 -6.56 -9.00
CA GLY A 230 27.20 -7.93 -9.39
C GLY A 230 26.26 -8.67 -8.46
N LYS A 231 25.63 -8.00 -7.51
CA LYS A 231 24.67 -8.58 -6.57
C LYS A 231 23.27 -8.72 -7.17
N LYS A 232 22.41 -9.53 -6.56
CA LYS A 232 20.97 -9.53 -6.81
C LYS A 232 20.43 -8.10 -6.57
N ASP A 233 19.63 -7.57 -7.48
CA ASP A 233 19.11 -6.20 -7.41
C ASP A 233 17.60 -6.23 -7.19
N PHE A 234 17.20 -5.91 -5.96
CA PHE A 234 15.79 -5.80 -5.55
C PHE A 234 15.45 -4.33 -5.38
N TRP A 235 14.42 -3.91 -6.05
CA TRP A 235 13.98 -2.53 -6.06
C TRP A 235 13.08 -2.21 -4.89
N ALA A 236 13.48 -1.27 -4.01
CA ALA A 236 12.78 -0.98 -2.77
C ALA A 236 11.28 -0.66 -2.96
N ARG A 237 10.91 0.17 -3.94
CA ARG A 237 9.49 0.44 -4.21
C ARG A 237 8.75 -0.79 -4.73
N GLY A 238 9.40 -1.65 -5.51
CA GLY A 238 8.83 -2.92 -5.98
C GLY A 238 8.46 -3.84 -4.82
N ASP A 239 9.40 -4.09 -3.91
CA ASP A 239 9.15 -4.84 -2.69
C ASP A 239 8.16 -4.13 -1.76
N GLY A 240 8.17 -2.79 -1.74
CA GLY A 240 7.22 -1.98 -0.97
C GLY A 240 5.77 -2.20 -1.41
N TRP A 241 5.53 -2.23 -2.71
CA TRP A 241 4.22 -2.58 -3.26
C TRP A 241 3.75 -3.95 -2.80
N VAL A 242 4.62 -4.97 -2.85
CA VAL A 242 4.26 -6.35 -2.48
C VAL A 242 3.94 -6.47 -0.99
N LEU A 243 4.76 -5.88 -0.11
CA LEU A 243 4.51 -5.93 1.33
C LEU A 243 3.19 -5.23 1.70
N ALA A 244 2.92 -4.08 1.08
CA ALA A 244 1.67 -3.35 1.27
C ALA A 244 0.46 -4.12 0.70
N ALA A 245 0.61 -4.83 -0.43
CA ALA A 245 -0.42 -5.68 -0.99
C ALA A 245 -0.82 -6.80 -0.02
N PHE A 246 0.16 -7.49 0.55
CA PHE A 246 -0.11 -8.53 1.56
C PHE A 246 -0.85 -7.98 2.77
N ALA A 247 -0.45 -6.81 3.29
CA ALA A 247 -1.13 -6.16 4.40
C ALA A 247 -2.60 -5.89 4.09
N LYS A 248 -2.90 -5.29 2.93
CA LYS A 248 -4.27 -5.00 2.48
C LYS A 248 -5.09 -6.28 2.26
N VAL A 249 -4.52 -7.29 1.60
CA VAL A 249 -5.20 -8.57 1.36
C VAL A 249 -5.51 -9.27 2.67
N LEU A 250 -4.54 -9.40 3.57
CA LEU A 250 -4.73 -10.05 4.87
C LEU A 250 -5.70 -9.29 5.80
N ALA A 251 -5.89 -7.99 5.59
CA ALA A 251 -6.90 -7.21 6.29
C ALA A 251 -8.33 -7.61 5.87
N ASP A 252 -8.55 -7.77 4.56
CA ASP A 252 -9.87 -7.99 3.97
C ASP A 252 -10.23 -9.47 3.78
N LEU A 253 -9.23 -10.36 3.68
CA LEU A 253 -9.41 -11.79 3.41
C LEU A 253 -10.14 -12.49 4.59
N PRO A 254 -11.12 -13.37 4.35
CA PRO A 254 -11.74 -14.16 5.40
C PRO A 254 -10.72 -14.91 6.26
N LYS A 255 -10.96 -14.97 7.58
CA LYS A 255 -10.03 -15.62 8.50
C LYS A 255 -9.92 -17.13 8.29
N ASP A 256 -10.93 -17.73 7.71
CA ASP A 256 -11.03 -19.16 7.37
C ASP A 256 -10.69 -19.47 5.92
N ASP A 257 -10.22 -18.48 5.14
CA ASP A 257 -9.73 -18.73 3.78
C ASP A 257 -8.57 -19.73 3.79
N ILE A 258 -8.65 -20.71 2.88
CA ILE A 258 -7.72 -21.86 2.83
C ILE A 258 -6.28 -21.47 2.52
N HIS A 259 -6.05 -20.34 1.83
CA HIS A 259 -4.74 -19.83 1.44
C HIS A 259 -4.20 -18.74 2.39
N ARG A 260 -5.02 -18.30 3.38
CA ARG A 260 -4.63 -17.23 4.29
C ARG A 260 -3.28 -17.49 4.98
N ASN A 261 -3.06 -18.71 5.45
CA ASN A 261 -1.80 -19.05 6.14
C ASN A 261 -0.58 -18.98 5.21
N GLU A 262 -0.76 -19.30 3.94
CA GLU A 262 0.30 -19.20 2.94
C GLU A 262 0.65 -17.73 2.66
N TYR A 263 -0.33 -16.87 2.40
CA TYR A 263 -0.12 -15.42 2.29
C TYR A 263 0.59 -14.84 3.52
N LEU A 264 0.18 -15.25 4.71
CA LEU A 264 0.81 -14.81 5.96
C LEU A 264 2.28 -15.24 6.07
N GLN A 265 2.62 -16.46 5.65
CA GLN A 265 4.01 -16.94 5.65
C GLN A 265 4.89 -16.13 4.67
N PHE A 266 4.41 -15.84 3.47
CA PHE A 266 5.13 -15.01 2.51
C PHE A 266 5.30 -13.58 3.02
N TYR A 267 4.24 -12.99 3.56
CA TYR A 267 4.28 -11.69 4.19
C TYR A 267 5.34 -11.63 5.32
N GLN A 268 5.35 -12.60 6.23
CA GLN A 268 6.30 -12.63 7.36
C GLN A 268 7.76 -12.81 6.89
N LYS A 269 7.98 -13.66 5.88
CA LYS A 269 9.32 -13.84 5.28
C LYS A 269 9.81 -12.56 4.61
N GLN A 270 8.95 -11.90 3.84
CA GLN A 270 9.29 -10.63 3.20
C GLN A 270 9.51 -9.53 4.25
N ALA A 271 8.67 -9.42 5.28
CA ALA A 271 8.86 -8.45 6.36
C ALA A 271 10.23 -8.59 7.05
N ALA A 272 10.67 -9.84 7.32
CA ALA A 272 11.99 -10.11 7.89
C ALA A 272 13.13 -9.72 6.94
N ALA A 273 13.00 -10.06 5.64
CA ALA A 273 13.98 -9.71 4.61
C ALA A 273 14.09 -8.18 4.44
N VAL A 274 12.96 -7.49 4.39
CA VAL A 274 12.89 -6.02 4.32
C VAL A 274 13.57 -5.39 5.53
N ALA A 275 13.23 -5.82 6.75
CA ALA A 275 13.84 -5.28 7.97
C ALA A 275 15.37 -5.41 7.97
N ALA A 276 15.90 -6.53 7.47
CA ALA A 276 17.33 -6.77 7.38
C ALA A 276 18.07 -5.85 6.38
N CYS A 277 17.35 -5.22 5.44
CA CYS A 277 17.93 -4.30 4.43
C CYS A 277 17.90 -2.82 4.85
N GLN A 278 17.36 -2.49 6.04
CA GLN A 278 17.24 -1.10 6.48
C GLN A 278 18.61 -0.46 6.70
N GLN A 279 18.78 0.77 6.20
CA GLN A 279 20.00 1.54 6.46
C GLN A 279 20.02 2.08 7.91
N PRO A 280 21.21 2.36 8.48
CA PRO A 280 21.31 2.88 9.84
C PRO A 280 20.50 4.15 10.09
N GLU A 281 20.33 5.00 9.08
CA GLU A 281 19.57 6.25 9.10
C GLU A 281 18.04 6.04 9.04
N GLY A 282 17.57 4.81 8.85
CA GLY A 282 16.17 4.42 8.91
C GLY A 282 15.45 4.29 7.58
N TYR A 283 16.03 4.72 6.47
CA TYR A 283 15.47 4.53 5.13
C TYR A 283 15.94 3.22 4.47
N TRP A 284 15.40 2.92 3.31
CA TRP A 284 15.92 1.92 2.38
C TRP A 284 16.45 2.60 1.11
N THR A 285 17.57 2.09 0.61
CA THR A 285 18.11 2.49 -0.69
C THR A 285 17.31 1.87 -1.81
N ARG A 286 17.32 2.48 -2.99
CA ARG A 286 16.62 2.00 -4.19
C ARG A 286 16.97 0.56 -4.56
N SER A 287 18.25 0.16 -4.41
CA SER A 287 18.71 -1.22 -4.48
C SER A 287 18.88 -1.75 -3.05
N MET A 288 18.06 -2.71 -2.64
CA MET A 288 17.97 -3.12 -1.24
C MET A 288 19.21 -3.88 -0.75
N LEU A 289 19.83 -4.72 -1.59
CA LEU A 289 21.01 -5.51 -1.23
C LEU A 289 22.33 -4.86 -1.62
N ASP A 290 22.28 -3.73 -2.33
CA ASP A 290 23.47 -3.03 -2.78
C ASP A 290 23.29 -1.51 -2.68
N ALA A 291 23.48 -0.98 -1.49
CA ALA A 291 23.31 0.46 -1.23
C ALA A 291 24.22 1.34 -2.09
N GLU A 292 25.37 0.82 -2.55
CA GLU A 292 26.32 1.56 -3.41
C GLU A 292 25.85 1.63 -4.87
N HIS A 293 24.93 0.75 -5.31
CA HIS A 293 24.39 0.75 -6.66
C HIS A 293 23.60 2.04 -6.95
N ALA A 294 22.76 2.44 -6.02
CA ALA A 294 21.94 3.65 -6.10
C ALA A 294 21.80 4.27 -4.71
N PRO A 295 22.84 4.95 -4.22
CA PRO A 295 22.91 5.42 -2.85
C PRO A 295 21.89 6.53 -2.53
N GLY A 296 21.65 6.71 -1.26
CA GLY A 296 20.71 7.69 -0.71
C GLY A 296 19.29 7.12 -0.53
N PRO A 297 18.43 7.90 0.14
CA PRO A 297 17.11 7.46 0.53
C PRO A 297 16.15 7.29 -0.64
N GLU A 298 15.17 6.42 -0.45
CA GLU A 298 14.00 6.27 -1.32
C GLU A 298 12.74 6.25 -0.46
N THR A 299 11.97 7.32 -0.50
CA THR A 299 10.86 7.56 0.44
C THR A 299 9.66 6.67 0.17
N SER A 300 9.31 6.39 -1.09
CA SER A 300 8.10 5.61 -1.38
C SER A 300 8.21 4.16 -0.89
N GLY A 301 9.32 3.50 -1.15
CA GLY A 301 9.60 2.16 -0.60
C GLY A 301 9.68 2.18 0.92
N THR A 302 10.40 3.16 1.50
CA THR A 302 10.49 3.33 2.95
C THR A 302 9.11 3.47 3.60
N ALA A 303 8.21 4.25 3.00
CA ALA A 303 6.86 4.46 3.52
C ALA A 303 5.98 3.20 3.39
N PHE A 304 6.03 2.49 2.26
CA PHE A 304 5.31 1.22 2.12
C PHE A 304 5.82 0.14 3.07
N PHE A 305 7.13 0.06 3.30
CA PHE A 305 7.69 -0.87 4.30
C PHE A 305 7.23 -0.50 5.71
N THR A 306 7.28 0.79 6.05
CA THR A 306 6.78 1.27 7.35
C THR A 306 5.31 0.93 7.54
N TYR A 307 4.46 1.17 6.54
CA TYR A 307 3.05 0.78 6.54
C TYR A 307 2.87 -0.72 6.76
N GLY A 308 3.53 -1.55 5.94
CA GLY A 308 3.37 -3.00 6.02
C GLY A 308 3.84 -3.57 7.36
N LEU A 309 4.98 -3.10 7.89
CA LEU A 309 5.51 -3.55 9.18
C LEU A 309 4.61 -3.12 10.34
N LEU A 310 4.15 -1.86 10.36
CA LEU A 310 3.22 -1.35 11.37
C LEU A 310 1.90 -2.12 11.35
N TRP A 311 1.34 -2.36 10.16
CA TRP A 311 0.13 -3.14 10.02
C TRP A 311 0.27 -4.54 10.63
N GLY A 312 1.40 -5.19 10.38
CA GLY A 312 1.67 -6.52 10.94
C GLY A 312 1.78 -6.52 12.46
N MET A 313 2.48 -5.54 13.04
CA MET A 313 2.54 -5.36 14.50
C MET A 313 1.16 -5.03 15.07
N ASN A 314 0.40 -4.15 14.41
CA ASN A 314 -0.93 -3.75 14.82
C ASN A 314 -1.92 -4.93 14.83
N ASN A 315 -1.72 -5.93 14.00
CA ASN A 315 -2.60 -7.09 13.89
C ASN A 315 -2.03 -8.38 14.52
N GLY A 316 -0.89 -8.29 15.21
CA GLY A 316 -0.29 -9.43 15.92
C GLY A 316 0.34 -10.48 15.01
N TYR A 317 0.68 -10.12 13.78
CA TYR A 317 1.38 -10.99 12.82
C TYR A 317 2.89 -10.82 12.82
N LEU A 318 3.38 -9.71 13.38
CA LEU A 318 4.80 -9.43 13.60
C LEU A 318 5.03 -9.10 15.07
N GLU A 319 6.13 -9.63 15.62
CA GLU A 319 6.53 -9.39 17.02
C GLU A 319 6.96 -7.95 17.23
N VAL A 320 6.26 -7.23 18.12
CA VAL A 320 6.45 -5.80 18.34
C VAL A 320 7.89 -5.47 18.72
N ASP A 321 8.50 -6.21 19.65
CA ASP A 321 9.85 -5.91 20.14
C ASP A 321 10.91 -6.05 19.03
N SER A 322 10.70 -6.94 18.06
CA SER A 322 11.60 -7.15 16.93
C SER A 322 11.51 -6.04 15.87
N TYR A 323 10.32 -5.55 15.59
CA TYR A 323 10.09 -4.62 14.48
C TYR A 323 9.94 -3.16 14.91
N ARG A 324 9.63 -2.88 16.18
CA ARG A 324 9.54 -1.51 16.72
C ARG A 324 10.79 -0.67 16.41
N PRO A 325 12.04 -1.14 16.66
CA PRO A 325 13.23 -0.34 16.33
C PRO A 325 13.37 -0.02 14.85
N VAL A 326 12.87 -0.91 13.96
CA VAL A 326 12.90 -0.71 12.51
C VAL A 326 11.93 0.40 12.12
N VAL A 327 10.66 0.32 12.57
CA VAL A 327 9.65 1.31 12.22
C VAL A 327 9.89 2.66 12.87
N GLU A 328 10.45 2.72 14.08
CA GLU A 328 10.78 3.99 14.74
C GLU A 328 11.90 4.74 14.01
N LYS A 329 12.93 4.03 13.52
CA LYS A 329 13.96 4.65 12.66
C LYS A 329 13.38 5.12 11.33
N ALA A 330 12.55 4.30 10.69
CA ALA A 330 11.90 4.67 9.44
C ALA A 330 10.98 5.87 9.62
N TRP A 331 10.18 5.91 10.69
CA TRP A 331 9.30 7.02 11.01
C TRP A 331 10.08 8.30 11.28
N LYS A 332 11.20 8.21 12.01
CA LYS A 332 12.09 9.35 12.21
C LYS A 332 12.59 9.90 10.87
N TYR A 333 13.07 9.04 9.96
CA TYR A 333 13.48 9.47 8.62
C TYR A 333 12.30 10.13 7.87
N LEU A 334 11.13 9.51 7.87
CA LEU A 334 9.95 10.01 7.16
C LEU A 334 9.54 11.41 7.63
N THR A 335 9.65 11.70 8.94
CA THR A 335 9.19 12.97 9.52
C THR A 335 10.27 14.04 9.64
N THR A 336 11.56 13.67 9.65
CA THR A 336 12.65 14.66 9.83
C THR A 336 13.48 14.91 8.57
N VAL A 337 13.38 14.03 7.57
CA VAL A 337 14.14 14.14 6.30
C VAL A 337 13.22 14.19 5.09
N ALA A 338 12.28 13.25 5.00
CA ALA A 338 11.37 13.17 3.84
C ALA A 338 10.29 14.27 3.87
N LEU A 339 9.69 14.52 5.03
CA LEU A 339 8.74 15.61 5.22
C LEU A 339 9.45 16.96 5.14
N GLN A 340 9.03 17.80 4.20
CA GLN A 340 9.55 19.16 4.03
C GLN A 340 8.75 20.17 4.87
N PRO A 341 9.32 21.34 5.21
CA PRO A 341 8.64 22.34 6.04
C PRO A 341 7.31 22.84 5.49
N ASP A 342 7.11 22.75 4.16
CA ASP A 342 5.88 23.13 3.46
C ASP A 342 4.85 22.01 3.36
N GLY A 343 5.10 20.84 3.95
CA GLY A 343 4.22 19.67 3.92
C GLY A 343 4.43 18.73 2.73
N ARG A 344 5.37 19.03 1.83
CA ARG A 344 5.71 18.09 0.73
C ARG A 344 6.49 16.89 1.25
N ILE A 345 6.31 15.76 0.58
CA ILE A 345 7.12 14.56 0.80
C ILE A 345 8.20 14.50 -0.28
N GLY A 346 9.45 14.67 0.12
CA GLY A 346 10.63 14.63 -0.75
C GLY A 346 11.27 13.25 -0.82
N TYR A 347 12.37 13.17 -1.59
CA TYR A 347 13.19 11.97 -1.77
C TYR A 347 12.42 10.77 -2.34
N VAL A 348 11.36 11.02 -3.10
CA VAL A 348 10.60 10.00 -3.82
C VAL A 348 11.28 9.75 -5.17
N GLN A 349 11.72 8.52 -5.41
CA GLN A 349 12.26 8.16 -6.73
C GLN A 349 11.19 8.43 -7.81
N PRO A 350 11.49 9.14 -8.90
CA PRO A 350 10.58 9.32 -10.03
C PRO A 350 10.05 7.99 -10.56
N ILE A 351 9.02 8.05 -11.41
CA ILE A 351 8.45 6.88 -12.08
C ILE A 351 9.59 6.06 -12.73
N GLY A 352 9.58 4.75 -12.49
CA GLY A 352 10.61 3.83 -12.94
C GLY A 352 10.31 2.41 -12.50
N GLU A 353 11.18 1.49 -12.87
CA GLU A 353 10.99 0.05 -12.66
C GLU A 353 12.21 -0.64 -12.02
N LYS A 354 13.23 0.12 -11.61
CA LYS A 354 14.47 -0.40 -11.00
C LYS A 354 15.24 0.68 -10.27
N ALA A 355 16.24 0.29 -9.51
CA ALA A 355 17.29 1.19 -9.06
C ALA A 355 18.13 1.69 -10.25
N ILE A 356 18.40 2.99 -10.31
CA ILE A 356 19.16 3.61 -11.40
C ILE A 356 20.41 4.29 -10.80
N PRO A 357 21.61 3.83 -11.12
CA PRO A 357 22.85 4.48 -10.69
C PRO A 357 22.92 5.93 -11.16
N GLY A 358 23.33 6.83 -10.26
CA GLY A 358 23.47 8.26 -10.57
C GLY A 358 22.18 9.05 -10.74
N GLN A 359 21.00 8.42 -10.61
CA GLN A 359 19.74 9.15 -10.59
C GLN A 359 19.66 10.06 -9.36
N VAL A 360 19.43 11.35 -9.60
CA VAL A 360 19.22 12.33 -8.52
C VAL A 360 17.83 12.12 -7.91
N VAL A 361 17.82 11.89 -6.61
CA VAL A 361 16.61 11.84 -5.78
C VAL A 361 16.87 12.67 -4.54
N ASP A 362 16.19 13.81 -4.43
CA ASP A 362 16.44 14.82 -3.41
C ASP A 362 15.12 15.32 -2.76
N GLN A 363 15.22 16.32 -1.91
CA GLN A 363 14.08 16.92 -1.21
C GLN A 363 12.99 17.51 -2.13
N ASN A 364 13.30 17.75 -3.40
CA ASN A 364 12.36 18.27 -4.39
C ASN A 364 11.70 17.15 -5.21
N SER A 365 12.25 15.95 -5.12
CA SER A 365 11.74 14.77 -5.82
C SER A 365 10.49 14.26 -5.08
N THR A 366 9.30 14.61 -5.58
CA THR A 366 8.00 14.23 -5.01
C THR A 366 7.12 13.58 -6.06
N SER A 367 6.16 12.75 -5.62
CA SER A 367 5.16 12.10 -6.48
C SER A 367 3.94 11.70 -5.67
N ASN A 368 2.78 11.67 -6.33
CA ASN A 368 1.49 11.29 -5.76
C ASN A 368 1.53 9.94 -5.03
N PHE A 369 2.10 8.89 -5.63
CA PHE A 369 2.23 7.57 -5.00
C PHE A 369 3.13 7.58 -3.74
N GLY A 370 4.14 8.46 -3.69
CA GLY A 370 4.98 8.64 -2.49
C GLY A 370 4.21 9.29 -1.35
N VAL A 371 3.37 10.28 -1.66
CA VAL A 371 2.47 10.90 -0.69
C VAL A 371 1.44 9.89 -0.20
N GLY A 372 0.82 9.11 -1.10
CA GLY A 372 -0.12 8.06 -0.72
C GLY A 372 0.50 7.02 0.23
N ALA A 373 1.73 6.55 -0.07
CA ALA A 373 2.47 5.63 0.79
C ALA A 373 2.77 6.24 2.17
N PHE A 374 3.17 7.52 2.22
CA PHE A 374 3.40 8.23 3.47
C PHE A 374 2.13 8.29 4.33
N LEU A 375 0.99 8.63 3.74
CA LEU A 375 -0.31 8.67 4.44
C LEU A 375 -0.72 7.31 4.99
N LEU A 376 -0.51 6.22 4.24
CA LEU A 376 -0.71 4.85 4.73
C LEU A 376 0.14 4.56 5.98
N ALA A 377 1.44 4.88 5.92
CA ALA A 377 2.36 4.67 7.05
C ALA A 377 1.99 5.52 8.27
N ALA A 378 1.63 6.78 8.06
CA ALA A 378 1.25 7.71 9.12
C ALA A 378 -0.04 7.26 9.83
N CYS A 379 -1.05 6.81 9.08
CA CYS A 379 -2.28 6.29 9.66
C CYS A 379 -2.03 5.01 10.50
N GLU A 380 -1.16 4.11 10.03
CA GLU A 380 -0.81 2.92 10.82
C GLU A 380 0.04 3.25 12.05
N MET A 381 0.88 4.29 12.00
CA MET A 381 1.62 4.76 13.17
C MET A 381 0.67 5.31 14.25
N VAL A 382 -0.35 6.07 13.88
CA VAL A 382 -1.38 6.51 14.83
C VAL A 382 -2.07 5.32 15.47
N ARG A 383 -2.51 4.33 14.67
CA ARG A 383 -3.13 3.09 15.18
C ARG A 383 -2.20 2.32 16.12
N PHE A 384 -0.90 2.35 15.87
CA PHE A 384 0.10 1.70 16.73
C PHE A 384 0.22 2.37 18.08
N LEU A 385 0.22 3.70 18.15
CA LEU A 385 0.35 4.47 19.38
C LEU A 385 -0.94 4.48 20.23
N GLN A 386 -2.09 4.17 19.63
CA GLN A 386 -3.39 4.09 20.32
C GLN A 386 -3.63 2.74 21.01
N LYS A 387 -2.75 1.74 20.80
CA LYS A 387 -2.81 0.42 21.45
C LYS A 387 -2.00 0.38 22.74
#